data_c0f26858aca9673becfd050b8c4e3e7b
#
_entry.id   c0f26858aca9673becfd050b8c4e3e7b
#
_cell.length_a   1.000
_cell.length_b   1.000
_cell.length_c   1.000
_cell.angle_alpha   90.00
_cell.angle_beta   90.00
_cell.angle_gamma   90.00
#
_symmetry.space_group_name_H-M   'P 1'
#
loop_
_entity.id
_entity.type
_entity.pdbx_description
1 polymer ?
#
loop_
_entity_poly.entity_id
_entity_poly.type
_entity_poly.pdbx_seq_one_letter_code
_entity_poly.pdbx_strand_id
1 'polypeptide(L)'
;MTLRRAGPHVLLLAASLLACSRVLVLHGWPENHDGVACFQKVEIFRRALAHGNVLPLWTPLAENGYGSPFPFFYHRLFNTLAGTVALATGSVTTAVKVVIPVLLFVGALGMRRALLAMGLGPVYAVCGALLLVFSNYAYTDWVLRGAFGEFAAFMLVPWLTVAALGVVRGTPRAGWRLGAILSLIFFAQSTIFVFAFVLVLVAFAGALVLTRSWRRALANLTQAGLVVLLVTGPFLLGFWLFGEDLDLDRLRTGMFSVFRNFAPFEEYFYDRLGGSTSSTAVLSVEIGRVFNTLAVVSFAAVALAFARGRLSAARFREMRPAWLLVIGWAVCSLALQTPLSTPLYRLVPPIQFIQFPWRLLVFSTPASILVLCLSLDLMEASRPLPSVRSALRAALLFAVLFQVWYGVGRPPTGRVFSVKEIEASLTTDRLAATTVFSGAFRPRGVTLPAPRPLLEATGCVVRRASPELTIEGLADVGEFRLTLDAAPGGALVINQFANPFLLVSAEGTASIGTTTWGTILIRPRPGRSEIVLRRRGLLAALRARLLGS
;
A
#
# COMPACT_ATOMS: atom_id res chain seq x y z
N MET A 1 28.19 3.16 -20.52
CA MET A 1 28.14 2.70 -19.11
C MET A 1 29.03 1.47 -19.01
N THR A 2 30.16 1.51 -18.30
CA THR A 2 31.11 0.40 -18.26
C THR A 2 30.50 -0.82 -17.55
N LEU A 3 30.76 -2.04 -18.04
CA LEU A 3 30.30 -3.33 -17.49
C LEU A 3 30.44 -3.45 -15.97
N ARG A 4 31.48 -2.86 -15.37
CA ARG A 4 31.67 -2.79 -13.90
C ARG A 4 30.57 -2.02 -13.16
N ARG A 5 29.89 -1.06 -13.79
CA ARG A 5 28.79 -0.29 -13.15
C ARG A 5 27.44 -0.98 -13.33
N ALA A 6 27.28 -1.81 -14.38
CA ALA A 6 26.04 -2.55 -14.64
C ALA A 6 25.89 -3.81 -13.78
N GLY A 7 26.99 -4.45 -13.39
CA GLY A 7 26.97 -5.74 -12.67
C GLY A 7 26.04 -5.80 -11.46
N PRO A 8 26.10 -4.84 -10.51
CA PRO A 8 25.20 -4.86 -9.35
C PRO A 8 23.71 -4.73 -9.71
N HIS A 9 23.36 -4.00 -10.76
CA HIS A 9 21.95 -3.86 -11.19
C HIS A 9 21.45 -5.15 -11.82
N VAL A 10 22.27 -5.81 -12.66
CA VAL A 10 21.95 -7.12 -13.25
C VAL A 10 21.78 -8.16 -12.16
N LEU A 11 22.66 -8.19 -11.17
CA LEU A 11 22.56 -9.11 -10.03
C LEU A 11 21.26 -8.91 -9.25
N LEU A 12 20.89 -7.66 -8.94
CA LEU A 12 19.66 -7.36 -8.19
C LEU A 12 18.41 -7.67 -8.99
N LEU A 13 18.42 -7.47 -10.30
CA LEU A 13 17.32 -7.88 -11.18
C LEU A 13 17.19 -9.41 -11.21
N ALA A 14 18.30 -10.13 -11.39
CA ALA A 14 18.33 -11.58 -11.36
C ALA A 14 17.85 -12.13 -10.01
N ALA A 15 18.26 -11.52 -8.90
CA ALA A 15 17.79 -11.87 -7.56
C ALA A 15 16.28 -11.67 -7.39
N SER A 16 15.74 -10.55 -7.93
CA SER A 16 14.29 -10.28 -7.88
C SER A 16 13.49 -11.30 -8.69
N LEU A 17 13.98 -11.69 -9.85
CA LEU A 17 13.38 -12.76 -10.66
C LEU A 17 13.50 -14.13 -9.96
N LEU A 18 14.64 -14.43 -9.35
CA LEU A 18 14.86 -15.67 -8.59
C LEU A 18 13.92 -15.77 -7.39
N ALA A 19 13.71 -14.67 -6.64
CA ALA A 19 12.78 -14.62 -5.52
C ALA A 19 11.34 -14.93 -5.94
N CYS A 20 10.97 -14.61 -7.18
CA CYS A 20 9.65 -14.87 -7.74
C CYS A 20 9.57 -16.18 -8.55
N SER A 21 10.70 -16.88 -8.78
CA SER A 21 10.82 -17.94 -9.78
C SER A 21 9.75 -19.03 -9.64
N ARG A 22 9.48 -19.48 -8.42
CA ARG A 22 8.48 -20.54 -8.16
C ARG A 22 7.06 -20.13 -8.54
N VAL A 23 6.69 -18.84 -8.35
CA VAL A 23 5.37 -18.33 -8.72
C VAL A 23 5.31 -18.00 -10.21
N LEU A 24 6.43 -17.54 -10.79
CA LEU A 24 6.50 -17.22 -12.22
C LEU A 24 6.23 -18.44 -13.10
N VAL A 25 6.70 -19.63 -12.70
CA VAL A 25 6.51 -20.88 -13.48
C VAL A 25 5.15 -21.54 -13.26
N LEU A 26 4.36 -21.13 -12.27
CA LEU A 26 3.04 -21.69 -12.05
C LEU A 26 2.06 -21.32 -13.16
N HIS A 27 1.18 -22.24 -13.55
CA HIS A 27 0.01 -21.96 -14.37
C HIS A 27 -1.15 -21.41 -13.53
N GLY A 28 -0.94 -20.25 -12.90
CA GLY A 28 -1.89 -19.64 -11.98
C GLY A 28 -1.20 -18.83 -10.90
N TRP A 29 -1.81 -18.77 -9.71
CA TRP A 29 -1.33 -18.03 -8.56
C TRP A 29 -1.56 -18.81 -7.27
N PRO A 30 -0.60 -18.82 -6.30
CA PRO A 30 -0.84 -19.43 -5.00
C PRO A 30 -2.05 -18.84 -4.30
N GLU A 31 -2.87 -19.68 -3.68
CA GLU A 31 -3.94 -19.20 -2.83
C GLU A 31 -3.37 -18.35 -1.69
N ASN A 32 -4.00 -17.22 -1.45
CA ASN A 32 -3.58 -16.27 -0.43
C ASN A 32 -4.81 -15.77 0.36
N HIS A 33 -4.60 -14.94 1.38
CA HIS A 33 -5.68 -14.46 2.24
C HIS A 33 -6.69 -13.57 1.50
N ASP A 34 -6.25 -12.77 0.54
CA ASP A 34 -7.14 -11.94 -0.28
C ASP A 34 -7.85 -12.76 -1.39
N GLY A 35 -7.42 -14.02 -1.60
CA GLY A 35 -7.99 -14.90 -2.61
C GLY A 35 -7.92 -14.29 -4.01
N VAL A 36 -8.99 -14.47 -4.78
CA VAL A 36 -9.09 -13.86 -6.11
C VAL A 36 -9.40 -12.36 -6.08
N ALA A 37 -9.79 -11.82 -4.93
CA ALA A 37 -10.15 -10.40 -4.81
C ALA A 37 -9.00 -9.44 -5.15
N CYS A 38 -7.74 -9.86 -4.95
CA CYS A 38 -6.58 -9.07 -5.36
C CYS A 38 -6.52 -8.89 -6.89
N PHE A 39 -6.90 -9.88 -7.68
CA PHE A 39 -6.98 -9.82 -9.15
C PHE A 39 -8.21 -9.04 -9.61
N GLN A 40 -9.34 -9.20 -8.93
CA GLN A 40 -10.56 -8.44 -9.21
C GLN A 40 -10.33 -6.93 -9.09
N LYS A 41 -9.58 -6.50 -8.06
CA LYS A 41 -9.19 -5.09 -7.90
C LYS A 41 -8.36 -4.59 -9.09
N VAL A 42 -7.39 -5.36 -9.56
CA VAL A 42 -6.60 -5.03 -10.76
C VAL A 42 -7.47 -4.95 -12.01
N GLU A 43 -8.40 -5.89 -12.18
CA GLU A 43 -9.33 -5.90 -13.33
C GLU A 43 -10.22 -4.67 -13.37
N ILE A 44 -10.76 -4.24 -12.22
CA ILE A 44 -11.56 -3.00 -12.14
C ILE A 44 -10.74 -1.79 -12.60
N PHE A 45 -9.47 -1.71 -12.18
CA PHE A 45 -8.58 -0.63 -12.64
C PHE A 45 -8.24 -0.78 -14.14
N ARG A 46 -7.99 -2.00 -14.64
CA ARG A 46 -7.74 -2.27 -16.06
C ARG A 46 -8.90 -1.79 -16.93
N ARG A 47 -10.15 -2.15 -16.56
CA ARG A 47 -11.36 -1.71 -17.29
C ARG A 47 -11.48 -0.19 -17.30
N ALA A 48 -11.30 0.46 -16.14
CA ALA A 48 -11.33 1.91 -16.06
C ALA A 48 -10.28 2.57 -16.98
N LEU A 49 -9.04 2.05 -16.99
CA LEU A 49 -7.96 2.54 -17.84
C LEU A 49 -8.25 2.31 -19.33
N ALA A 50 -8.84 1.17 -19.70
CA ALA A 50 -9.24 0.87 -21.08
C ALA A 50 -10.18 1.93 -21.66
N HIS A 51 -11.02 2.54 -20.82
CA HIS A 51 -11.96 3.60 -21.20
C HIS A 51 -11.43 5.02 -20.89
N GLY A 52 -10.09 5.16 -20.77
CA GLY A 52 -9.44 6.46 -20.55
C GLY A 52 -9.61 7.05 -19.15
N ASN A 53 -10.25 6.32 -18.20
CA ASN A 53 -10.37 6.76 -16.82
C ASN A 53 -9.09 6.40 -16.03
N VAL A 54 -8.09 7.27 -16.12
CA VAL A 54 -6.78 7.08 -15.45
C VAL A 54 -6.85 7.24 -13.92
N LEU A 55 -7.94 7.82 -13.41
CA LEU A 55 -8.15 8.07 -11.99
C LEU A 55 -9.54 7.56 -11.57
N PRO A 56 -9.76 6.25 -11.51
CA PRO A 56 -11.06 5.73 -11.08
C PRO A 56 -11.31 6.08 -9.61
N LEU A 57 -12.46 6.66 -9.34
CA LEU A 57 -12.90 7.08 -8.01
C LEU A 57 -14.06 6.24 -7.49
N TRP A 58 -14.75 5.58 -8.39
CA TRP A 58 -15.92 4.78 -8.14
C TRP A 58 -16.01 3.65 -9.18
N THR A 59 -16.66 2.55 -8.81
CA THR A 59 -16.96 1.44 -9.71
C THR A 59 -18.39 0.95 -9.51
N PRO A 60 -19.14 0.66 -10.57
CA PRO A 60 -20.42 -0.04 -10.46
C PRO A 60 -20.23 -1.55 -10.22
N LEU A 61 -19.02 -2.07 -10.50
CA LEU A 61 -18.68 -3.50 -10.45
C LEU A 61 -18.28 -3.92 -9.02
N ALA A 62 -19.18 -3.72 -8.05
CA ALA A 62 -18.99 -4.16 -6.68
C ALA A 62 -20.34 -4.14 -5.92
N GLU A 63 -20.39 -4.76 -4.76
CA GLU A 63 -21.51 -4.72 -3.82
C GLU A 63 -22.84 -5.14 -4.46
N ASN A 64 -22.89 -6.31 -5.09
CA ASN A 64 -24.03 -6.85 -5.86
C ASN A 64 -24.49 -5.93 -7.02
N GLY A 65 -23.55 -5.18 -7.61
CA GLY A 65 -23.86 -4.24 -8.68
C GLY A 65 -24.41 -2.90 -8.22
N TYR A 66 -24.49 -2.65 -6.90
CA TYR A 66 -24.89 -1.33 -6.36
C TYR A 66 -23.77 -0.29 -6.42
N GLY A 67 -22.55 -0.70 -6.78
CA GLY A 67 -21.41 0.17 -6.92
C GLY A 67 -20.72 0.51 -5.60
N SER A 68 -19.48 0.96 -5.70
CA SER A 68 -18.66 1.28 -4.53
C SER A 68 -17.62 2.36 -4.84
N PRO A 69 -17.36 3.31 -3.94
CA PRO A 69 -16.26 4.26 -4.03
C PRO A 69 -14.91 3.66 -3.60
N PHE A 70 -14.78 2.34 -3.48
CA PHE A 70 -13.53 1.74 -3.03
C PHE A 70 -12.31 2.16 -3.87
N PRO A 71 -12.37 2.40 -5.20
CA PRO A 71 -11.20 2.87 -5.94
C PRO A 71 -10.67 4.21 -5.46
N PHE A 72 -11.53 5.04 -4.83
CA PHE A 72 -11.11 6.29 -4.19
C PHE A 72 -10.40 6.05 -2.86
N PHE A 73 -10.97 5.22 -1.99
CA PHE A 73 -10.49 4.98 -0.63
C PHE A 73 -9.36 3.94 -0.56
N TYR A 74 -9.18 3.14 -1.60
CA TYR A 74 -8.24 2.02 -1.61
C TYR A 74 -6.92 2.34 -2.31
N HIS A 75 -5.92 1.50 -2.07
CA HIS A 75 -4.58 1.64 -2.64
C HIS A 75 -4.60 1.48 -4.15
N ARG A 76 -4.14 2.50 -4.85
CA ARG A 76 -4.25 2.54 -6.31
C ARG A 76 -2.93 2.28 -7.04
N LEU A 77 -1.76 2.52 -6.41
CA LEU A 77 -0.48 2.46 -7.12
C LEU A 77 -0.28 1.09 -7.78
N PHE A 78 -0.36 0.00 -7.00
CA PHE A 78 -0.19 -1.35 -7.55
C PHE A 78 -1.25 -1.66 -8.59
N ASN A 79 -2.53 -1.38 -8.30
CA ASN A 79 -3.64 -1.71 -9.19
C ASN A 79 -3.56 -0.94 -10.51
N THR A 80 -3.10 0.32 -10.49
CA THR A 80 -2.87 1.11 -11.71
C THR A 80 -1.71 0.54 -12.53
N LEU A 81 -0.57 0.22 -11.88
CA LEU A 81 0.57 -0.38 -12.57
C LEU A 81 0.21 -1.73 -13.20
N ALA A 82 -0.40 -2.63 -12.41
CA ALA A 82 -0.80 -3.94 -12.89
C ALA A 82 -1.92 -3.84 -13.95
N GLY A 83 -2.89 -2.94 -13.76
CA GLY A 83 -3.93 -2.66 -14.75
C GLY A 83 -3.37 -2.18 -16.09
N THR A 84 -2.36 -1.30 -16.05
CA THR A 84 -1.66 -0.82 -17.26
C THR A 84 -0.92 -1.95 -17.97
N VAL A 85 -0.21 -2.80 -17.22
CA VAL A 85 0.47 -3.98 -17.80
C VAL A 85 -0.56 -4.98 -18.35
N ALA A 86 -1.69 -5.15 -17.66
CA ALA A 86 -2.77 -6.03 -18.12
C ALA A 86 -3.43 -5.55 -19.42
N LEU A 87 -3.50 -4.24 -19.66
CA LEU A 87 -3.92 -3.70 -20.98
C LEU A 87 -2.98 -4.13 -22.09
N ALA A 88 -1.68 -4.10 -21.83
CA ALA A 88 -0.67 -4.47 -22.83
C ALA A 88 -0.57 -5.99 -23.05
N THR A 89 -0.80 -6.80 -22.00
CA THR A 89 -0.61 -8.26 -22.05
C THR A 89 -1.91 -9.04 -22.27
N GLY A 90 -3.06 -8.40 -22.13
CA GLY A 90 -4.37 -9.06 -22.16
C GLY A 90 -4.69 -9.94 -20.93
N SER A 91 -3.79 -10.02 -19.92
CA SER A 91 -3.92 -10.94 -18.79
C SER A 91 -3.58 -10.26 -17.46
N VAL A 92 -4.53 -10.26 -16.53
CA VAL A 92 -4.32 -9.74 -15.17
C VAL A 92 -3.30 -10.59 -14.40
N THR A 93 -3.35 -11.91 -14.55
CA THR A 93 -2.40 -12.82 -13.91
C THR A 93 -0.96 -12.55 -14.37
N THR A 94 -0.75 -12.39 -15.68
CA THR A 94 0.54 -12.04 -16.26
C THR A 94 1.01 -10.67 -15.75
N ALA A 95 0.13 -9.69 -15.69
CA ALA A 95 0.45 -8.36 -15.22
C ALA A 95 0.95 -8.35 -13.76
N VAL A 96 0.28 -9.08 -12.88
CA VAL A 96 0.71 -9.23 -11.48
C VAL A 96 2.09 -9.89 -11.40
N LYS A 97 2.32 -10.96 -12.20
CA LYS A 97 3.62 -11.65 -12.30
C LYS A 97 4.75 -10.76 -12.80
N VAL A 98 4.46 -9.76 -13.61
CA VAL A 98 5.45 -8.78 -14.09
C VAL A 98 5.71 -7.69 -13.07
N VAL A 99 4.67 -7.14 -12.46
CA VAL A 99 4.80 -5.98 -11.56
C VAL A 99 5.53 -6.34 -10.26
N ILE A 100 5.34 -7.55 -9.72
CA ILE A 100 5.97 -7.95 -8.45
C ILE A 100 7.50 -7.97 -8.54
N PRO A 101 8.17 -8.68 -9.47
CA PRO A 101 9.63 -8.64 -9.56
C PRO A 101 10.17 -7.24 -9.90
N VAL A 102 9.42 -6.42 -10.63
CA VAL A 102 9.78 -5.01 -10.89
C VAL A 102 9.81 -4.22 -9.57
N LEU A 103 8.79 -4.36 -8.72
CA LEU A 103 8.77 -3.70 -7.42
C LEU A 103 9.86 -4.20 -6.49
N LEU A 104 10.14 -5.52 -6.45
CA LEU A 104 11.30 -6.07 -5.71
C LEU A 104 12.60 -5.43 -6.17
N PHE A 105 12.80 -5.32 -7.48
CA PHE A 105 14.00 -4.68 -8.04
C PHE A 105 14.08 -3.20 -7.65
N VAL A 106 12.96 -2.46 -7.71
CA VAL A 106 12.89 -1.06 -7.25
C VAL A 106 13.26 -0.95 -5.77
N GLY A 107 12.73 -1.82 -4.91
CA GLY A 107 13.08 -1.87 -3.49
C GLY A 107 14.55 -2.18 -3.25
N ALA A 108 15.11 -3.16 -3.99
CA ALA A 108 16.52 -3.52 -3.93
C ALA A 108 17.44 -2.35 -4.33
N LEU A 109 17.10 -1.62 -5.40
CA LEU A 109 17.82 -0.41 -5.81
C LEU A 109 17.76 0.68 -4.74
N GLY A 110 16.59 0.85 -4.10
CA GLY A 110 16.38 1.77 -3.00
C GLY A 110 17.27 1.42 -1.79
N MET A 111 17.30 0.15 -1.37
CA MET A 111 18.12 -0.32 -0.25
C MET A 111 19.62 -0.15 -0.54
N ARG A 112 20.05 -0.57 -1.73
CA ARG A 112 21.42 -0.33 -2.17
C ARG A 112 21.78 1.16 -2.12
N ARG A 113 20.88 2.02 -2.60
CA ARG A 113 21.09 3.48 -2.59
C ARG A 113 21.13 4.05 -1.17
N ALA A 114 20.30 3.54 -0.26
CA ALA A 114 20.27 3.96 1.14
C ALA A 114 21.61 3.65 1.82
N LEU A 115 22.12 2.43 1.68
CA LEU A 115 23.39 2.01 2.28
C LEU A 115 24.57 2.79 1.71
N LEU A 116 24.63 2.99 0.40
CA LEU A 116 25.65 3.86 -0.23
C LEU A 116 25.53 5.31 0.25
N ALA A 117 24.32 5.83 0.38
CA ALA A 117 24.10 7.18 0.90
C ALA A 117 24.53 7.32 2.37
N MET A 118 24.49 6.24 3.14
CA MET A 118 25.01 6.19 4.52
C MET A 118 26.53 6.10 4.57
N GLY A 119 27.22 5.95 3.43
CA GLY A 119 28.67 5.86 3.32
C GLY A 119 29.24 4.45 3.41
N LEU A 120 28.38 3.40 3.31
CA LEU A 120 28.83 2.02 3.33
C LEU A 120 29.42 1.60 1.98
N GLY A 121 30.33 0.61 2.03
CA GLY A 121 30.94 0.05 0.83
C GLY A 121 29.97 -0.72 -0.06
N PRO A 122 30.31 -0.96 -1.35
CA PRO A 122 29.44 -1.60 -2.32
C PRO A 122 29.04 -3.03 -1.92
N VAL A 123 29.86 -3.76 -1.19
CA VAL A 123 29.54 -5.11 -0.70
C VAL A 123 28.36 -5.06 0.28
N TYR A 124 28.42 -4.19 1.29
CA TYR A 124 27.31 -4.00 2.24
C TYR A 124 26.03 -3.56 1.52
N ALA A 125 26.19 -2.67 0.53
CA ALA A 125 25.06 -2.14 -0.23
C ALA A 125 24.33 -3.23 -1.06
N VAL A 126 25.09 -4.15 -1.66
CA VAL A 126 24.51 -5.26 -2.42
C VAL A 126 23.93 -6.32 -1.48
N CYS A 127 24.66 -6.69 -0.43
CA CYS A 127 24.17 -7.68 0.55
C CYS A 127 22.87 -7.22 1.22
N GLY A 128 22.79 -5.95 1.67
CA GLY A 128 21.57 -5.41 2.26
C GLY A 128 20.38 -5.38 1.28
N ALA A 129 20.64 -5.10 0.00
CA ALA A 129 19.61 -5.17 -1.04
C ALA A 129 19.11 -6.61 -1.26
N LEU A 130 20.01 -7.60 -1.25
CA LEU A 130 19.64 -9.03 -1.34
C LEU A 130 18.82 -9.47 -0.11
N LEU A 131 19.23 -9.06 1.10
CA LEU A 131 18.45 -9.35 2.31
C LEU A 131 17.02 -8.80 2.24
N LEU A 132 16.82 -7.62 1.63
CA LEU A 132 15.48 -7.07 1.43
C LEU A 132 14.66 -7.90 0.45
N VAL A 133 15.24 -8.23 -0.72
CA VAL A 133 14.56 -9.01 -1.77
C VAL A 133 14.07 -10.36 -1.25
N PHE A 134 14.89 -11.06 -0.48
CA PHE A 134 14.57 -12.38 0.08
C PHE A 134 14.01 -12.30 1.50
N SER A 135 13.66 -11.10 2.00
CA SER A 135 13.11 -10.96 3.35
C SER A 135 11.80 -11.73 3.51
N ASN A 136 11.62 -12.29 4.72
CA ASN A 136 10.44 -13.05 5.05
C ASN A 136 9.16 -12.22 4.84
N TYR A 137 9.20 -10.96 5.26
CA TYR A 137 8.04 -10.08 5.15
C TYR A 137 7.68 -9.73 3.70
N ALA A 138 8.67 -9.58 2.81
CA ALA A 138 8.38 -9.40 1.38
C ALA A 138 7.55 -10.58 0.86
N TYR A 139 8.02 -11.83 1.10
CA TYR A 139 7.31 -13.03 0.70
C TYR A 139 5.90 -13.12 1.32
N THR A 140 5.78 -12.82 2.61
CA THR A 140 4.50 -12.80 3.33
C THR A 140 3.50 -11.87 2.66
N ASP A 141 3.91 -10.66 2.28
CA ASP A 141 3.01 -9.67 1.71
C ASP A 141 2.45 -10.07 0.35
N TRP A 142 3.30 -10.49 -0.58
CA TRP A 142 2.84 -10.72 -1.95
C TRP A 142 2.40 -12.16 -2.22
N VAL A 143 2.94 -13.18 -1.50
CA VAL A 143 2.54 -14.59 -1.69
C VAL A 143 1.42 -14.97 -0.75
N LEU A 144 1.64 -14.84 0.58
CA LEU A 144 0.73 -15.40 1.59
C LEU A 144 -0.51 -14.52 1.80
N ARG A 145 -0.34 -13.20 1.73
CA ARG A 145 -1.44 -12.26 1.99
C ARG A 145 -2.16 -11.78 0.73
N GLY A 146 -1.45 -11.64 -0.39
CA GLY A 146 -1.97 -10.91 -1.56
C GLY A 146 -2.09 -9.40 -1.32
N ALA A 147 -1.36 -8.85 -0.33
CA ALA A 147 -1.43 -7.46 0.09
C ALA A 147 -0.58 -6.55 -0.80
N PHE A 148 -0.86 -6.55 -2.10
CA PHE A 148 -0.01 -5.91 -3.12
C PHE A 148 0.21 -4.41 -2.92
N GLY A 149 -0.76 -3.69 -2.33
CA GLY A 149 -0.59 -2.27 -1.99
C GLY A 149 0.44 -2.05 -0.90
N GLU A 150 0.39 -2.86 0.15
CA GLU A 150 1.34 -2.83 1.27
C GLU A 150 2.75 -3.24 0.79
N PHE A 151 2.83 -4.28 -0.02
CA PHE A 151 4.06 -4.70 -0.67
C PHE A 151 4.69 -3.58 -1.51
N ALA A 152 3.90 -2.84 -2.30
CA ALA A 152 4.39 -1.69 -3.06
C ALA A 152 4.92 -0.57 -2.14
N ALA A 153 4.22 -0.28 -1.04
CA ALA A 153 4.70 0.66 -0.02
C ALA A 153 6.00 0.20 0.63
N PHE A 154 6.10 -1.08 0.96
CA PHE A 154 7.31 -1.69 1.52
C PHE A 154 8.53 -1.49 0.61
N MET A 155 8.38 -1.69 -0.69
CA MET A 155 9.47 -1.49 -1.67
C MET A 155 9.87 -0.01 -1.83
N LEU A 156 9.02 0.93 -1.38
CA LEU A 156 9.32 2.37 -1.38
C LEU A 156 10.01 2.85 -0.08
N VAL A 157 9.94 2.10 1.03
CA VAL A 157 10.57 2.48 2.31
C VAL A 157 12.08 2.71 2.21
N PRO A 158 12.87 1.91 1.48
CA PRO A 158 14.29 2.21 1.29
C PRO A 158 14.55 3.57 0.60
N TRP A 159 13.70 3.98 -0.32
CA TRP A 159 13.77 5.31 -0.96
C TRP A 159 13.37 6.42 0.01
N LEU A 160 12.40 6.15 0.88
CA LEU A 160 12.05 7.05 1.99
C LEU A 160 13.27 7.27 2.90
N THR A 161 14.03 6.21 3.19
CA THR A 161 15.28 6.29 3.97
C THR A 161 16.30 7.22 3.31
N VAL A 162 16.50 7.12 2.00
CA VAL A 162 17.40 8.01 1.23
C VAL A 162 16.95 9.46 1.35
N ALA A 163 15.66 9.72 1.16
CA ALA A 163 15.10 11.06 1.20
C ALA A 163 15.18 11.68 2.62
N ALA A 164 14.83 10.89 3.65
CA ALA A 164 14.90 11.31 5.05
C ALA A 164 16.33 11.62 5.50
N LEU A 165 17.30 10.79 5.11
CA LEU A 165 18.72 11.05 5.37
C LEU A 165 19.18 12.35 4.70
N GLY A 166 18.69 12.64 3.50
CA GLY A 166 18.92 13.91 2.81
C GLY A 166 18.39 15.11 3.59
N VAL A 167 17.23 14.99 4.22
CA VAL A 167 16.66 16.03 5.11
C VAL A 167 17.53 16.21 6.34
N VAL A 168 17.90 15.11 7.03
CA VAL A 168 18.80 15.15 8.21
C VAL A 168 20.11 15.86 7.89
N ARG A 169 20.69 15.62 6.71
CA ARG A 169 21.93 16.24 6.26
C ARG A 169 21.78 17.66 5.70
N GLY A 170 20.55 18.17 5.60
CA GLY A 170 20.27 19.47 4.99
C GLY A 170 20.64 19.52 3.50
N THR A 171 20.55 18.39 2.78
CA THR A 171 20.86 18.31 1.34
C THR A 171 19.87 19.18 0.55
N PRO A 172 20.32 19.99 -0.41
CA PRO A 172 19.44 20.78 -1.25
C PRO A 172 18.41 19.89 -2.01
N ARG A 173 17.16 20.35 -2.10
CA ARG A 173 16.05 19.66 -2.79
C ARG A 173 15.68 18.27 -2.22
N ALA A 174 16.19 17.89 -1.02
CA ALA A 174 15.79 16.65 -0.38
C ALA A 174 14.29 16.62 -0.09
N GLY A 175 13.68 17.78 0.19
CA GLY A 175 12.25 17.92 0.44
C GLY A 175 11.38 17.49 -0.74
N TRP A 176 11.72 17.86 -1.96
CA TRP A 176 10.97 17.43 -3.17
C TRP A 176 10.96 15.90 -3.32
N ARG A 177 12.10 15.25 -3.08
CA ARG A 177 12.21 13.79 -3.11
C ARG A 177 11.40 13.15 -2.00
N LEU A 178 11.48 13.70 -0.79
CA LEU A 178 10.72 13.21 0.35
C LEU A 178 9.21 13.31 0.08
N GLY A 179 8.73 14.45 -0.38
CA GLY A 179 7.32 14.65 -0.72
C GLY A 179 6.83 13.71 -1.82
N ALA A 180 7.63 13.52 -2.87
CA ALA A 180 7.30 12.59 -3.95
C ALA A 180 7.20 11.13 -3.44
N ILE A 181 8.17 10.66 -2.63
CA ILE A 181 8.14 9.30 -2.09
C ILE A 181 6.97 9.11 -1.12
N LEU A 182 6.70 10.10 -0.24
CA LEU A 182 5.54 10.05 0.65
C LEU A 182 4.23 9.98 -0.14
N SER A 183 4.09 10.75 -1.21
CA SER A 183 2.91 10.69 -2.08
C SER A 183 2.75 9.35 -2.77
N LEU A 184 3.85 8.73 -3.24
CA LEU A 184 3.83 7.37 -3.79
C LEU A 184 3.43 6.34 -2.73
N ILE A 185 3.94 6.45 -1.49
CA ILE A 185 3.55 5.58 -0.37
C ILE A 185 2.06 5.76 -0.04
N PHE A 186 1.53 6.99 -0.08
CA PHE A 186 0.08 7.23 0.10
C PHE A 186 -0.75 6.46 -0.92
N PHE A 187 -0.40 6.53 -2.20
CA PHE A 187 -1.11 5.80 -3.26
C PHE A 187 -0.83 4.30 -3.25
N ALA A 188 0.30 3.86 -2.69
CA ALA A 188 0.58 2.45 -2.47
C ALA A 188 -0.24 1.90 -1.30
N GLN A 189 -0.22 2.59 -0.14
CA GLN A 189 -0.92 2.19 1.09
C GLN A 189 -1.10 3.40 2.00
N SER A 190 -2.30 3.96 2.06
CA SER A 190 -2.59 5.17 2.83
C SER A 190 -2.36 5.02 4.34
N THR A 191 -2.59 3.83 4.89
CA THR A 191 -2.31 3.56 6.32
C THR A 191 -0.82 3.55 6.61
N ILE A 192 0.01 2.98 5.74
CA ILE A 192 1.48 3.01 5.87
C ILE A 192 2.01 4.45 5.73
N PHE A 193 1.41 5.26 4.86
CA PHE A 193 1.76 6.68 4.73
C PHE A 193 1.64 7.44 6.06
N VAL A 194 0.59 7.20 6.85
CA VAL A 194 0.42 7.85 8.16
C VAL A 194 1.61 7.51 9.08
N PHE A 195 2.04 6.26 9.12
CA PHE A 195 3.18 5.85 9.94
C PHE A 195 4.53 6.32 9.34
N ALA A 196 4.63 6.46 8.03
CA ALA A 196 5.80 7.07 7.40
C ALA A 196 6.05 8.50 7.89
N PHE A 197 4.98 9.26 8.18
CA PHE A 197 5.08 10.59 8.78
C PHE A 197 5.74 10.59 10.16
N VAL A 198 5.44 9.61 11.01
CA VAL A 198 6.08 9.45 12.33
C VAL A 198 7.59 9.32 12.17
N LEU A 199 8.02 8.53 11.18
CA LEU A 199 9.44 8.34 10.90
C LEU A 199 10.11 9.60 10.34
N VAL A 200 9.38 10.39 9.55
CA VAL A 200 9.85 11.71 9.08
C VAL A 200 10.04 12.68 10.26
N LEU A 201 9.13 12.66 11.24
CA LEU A 201 9.28 13.45 12.46
C LEU A 201 10.51 13.03 13.27
N VAL A 202 10.77 11.72 13.39
CA VAL A 202 12.03 11.20 14.00
C VAL A 202 13.25 11.71 13.25
N ALA A 203 13.22 11.68 11.92
CA ALA A 203 14.32 12.21 11.10
C ALA A 203 14.54 13.70 11.33
N PHE A 204 13.47 14.48 11.45
CA PHE A 204 13.54 15.91 11.74
C PHE A 204 14.10 16.19 13.14
N ALA A 205 13.60 15.49 14.17
CA ALA A 205 14.15 15.60 15.52
C ALA A 205 15.65 15.29 15.53
N GLY A 206 16.08 14.22 14.82
CA GLY A 206 17.49 13.92 14.62
C GLY A 206 18.26 15.05 13.93
N ALA A 207 17.69 15.71 12.94
CA ALA A 207 18.31 16.86 12.28
C ALA A 207 18.49 18.05 13.22
N LEU A 208 17.49 18.35 14.05
CA LEU A 208 17.57 19.41 15.05
C LEU A 208 18.70 19.19 16.06
N VAL A 209 18.85 17.95 16.52
CA VAL A 209 19.87 17.60 17.53
C VAL A 209 21.28 17.57 16.95
N LEU A 210 21.42 17.17 15.67
CA LEU A 210 22.72 16.83 15.08
C LEU A 210 23.34 17.92 14.24
N THR A 211 22.52 18.78 13.64
CA THR A 211 23.03 19.71 12.62
C THR A 211 22.75 21.15 13.01
N ARG A 212 23.76 22.03 12.83
CA ARG A 212 23.54 23.47 12.87
C ARG A 212 22.67 23.98 11.71
N SER A 213 22.24 23.08 10.80
CA SER A 213 21.47 23.40 9.58
C SER A 213 19.97 23.11 9.72
N TRP A 214 19.41 23.23 10.93
CA TRP A 214 17.97 23.01 11.17
C TRP A 214 17.06 23.82 10.23
N ARG A 215 17.47 25.05 9.83
CA ARG A 215 16.74 25.87 8.87
C ARG A 215 16.60 25.19 7.51
N ARG A 216 17.66 24.49 7.04
CA ARG A 216 17.61 23.72 5.79
C ARG A 216 16.73 22.47 5.93
N ALA A 217 16.78 21.79 7.06
CA ALA A 217 15.90 20.66 7.35
C ALA A 217 14.44 21.12 7.34
N LEU A 218 14.13 22.25 7.98
CA LEU A 218 12.79 22.83 7.97
C LEU A 218 12.34 23.21 6.54
N ALA A 219 13.19 23.87 5.77
CA ALA A 219 12.89 24.20 4.37
C ALA A 219 12.61 22.96 3.52
N ASN A 220 13.39 21.88 3.71
CA ASN A 220 13.12 20.60 3.06
C ASN A 220 11.79 19.98 3.51
N LEU A 221 11.42 20.09 4.78
CA LEU A 221 10.12 19.60 5.25
C LEU A 221 8.95 20.42 4.71
N THR A 222 9.11 21.74 4.63
CA THR A 222 8.10 22.59 3.99
C THR A 222 7.91 22.21 2.52
N GLN A 223 9.00 22.01 1.77
CA GLN A 223 8.92 21.52 0.40
C GLN A 223 8.21 20.16 0.31
N ALA A 224 8.54 19.22 1.20
CA ALA A 224 7.90 17.91 1.24
C ALA A 224 6.40 18.05 1.56
N GLY A 225 6.05 18.87 2.53
CA GLY A 225 4.66 19.16 2.91
C GLY A 225 3.86 19.76 1.76
N LEU A 226 4.45 20.71 1.00
CA LEU A 226 3.81 21.30 -0.19
C LEU A 226 3.54 20.23 -1.27
N VAL A 227 4.50 19.36 -1.58
CA VAL A 227 4.30 18.27 -2.54
C VAL A 227 3.19 17.32 -2.07
N VAL A 228 3.24 16.88 -0.82
CA VAL A 228 2.22 16.01 -0.24
C VAL A 228 0.85 16.69 -0.28
N LEU A 229 0.76 17.96 0.13
CA LEU A 229 -0.50 18.70 0.12
C LEU A 229 -1.08 18.83 -1.30
N LEU A 230 -0.26 19.16 -2.28
CA LEU A 230 -0.71 19.31 -3.66
C LEU A 230 -1.13 17.98 -4.28
N VAL A 231 -0.41 16.90 -4.00
CA VAL A 231 -0.64 15.59 -4.66
C VAL A 231 -1.67 14.74 -3.90
N THR A 232 -1.60 14.70 -2.57
CA THR A 232 -2.48 13.84 -1.75
C THR A 232 -3.58 14.63 -1.04
N GLY A 233 -3.45 15.95 -0.90
CA GLY A 233 -4.40 16.80 -0.20
C GLY A 233 -5.84 16.65 -0.66
N PRO A 234 -6.16 16.66 -1.97
CA PRO A 234 -7.52 16.44 -2.46
C PRO A 234 -8.10 15.08 -2.04
N PHE A 235 -7.25 14.05 -1.96
CA PHE A 235 -7.67 12.72 -1.50
C PHE A 235 -7.89 12.70 0.01
N LEU A 236 -7.00 13.29 0.80
CA LEU A 236 -7.14 13.38 2.24
C LEU A 236 -8.39 14.18 2.64
N LEU A 237 -8.63 15.29 1.95
CA LEU A 237 -9.85 16.07 2.13
C LEU A 237 -11.10 15.25 1.78
N GLY A 238 -11.06 14.52 0.67
CA GLY A 238 -12.15 13.65 0.28
C GLY A 238 -12.34 12.47 1.23
N PHE A 239 -11.28 11.89 1.77
CA PHE A 239 -11.39 10.85 2.81
C PHE A 239 -12.11 11.36 4.04
N TRP A 240 -11.83 12.59 4.45
CA TRP A 240 -12.52 13.22 5.56
C TRP A 240 -13.99 13.53 5.23
N LEU A 241 -14.25 14.22 4.11
CA LEU A 241 -15.61 14.68 3.75
C LEU A 241 -16.57 13.54 3.37
N PHE A 242 -16.08 12.51 2.67
CA PHE A 242 -16.93 11.42 2.17
C PHE A 242 -16.88 10.17 3.06
N GLY A 243 -15.88 10.06 3.92
CA GLY A 243 -15.74 8.93 4.83
C GLY A 243 -16.85 8.83 5.88
N GLU A 244 -17.45 9.96 6.24
CA GLU A 244 -18.57 10.02 7.19
C GLU A 244 -19.84 9.34 6.66
N ASP A 245 -20.01 9.32 5.34
CA ASP A 245 -21.16 8.71 4.67
C ASP A 245 -21.03 7.17 4.56
N LEU A 246 -19.86 6.61 4.88
CA LEU A 246 -19.54 5.19 4.73
C LEU A 246 -19.39 4.47 6.07
N ASP A 247 -19.51 3.13 6.04
CA ASP A 247 -19.39 2.26 7.22
C ASP A 247 -17.93 1.88 7.53
N LEU A 248 -17.04 2.88 7.49
CA LEU A 248 -15.59 2.69 7.68
C LEU A 248 -15.23 2.12 9.06
N ASP A 249 -16.14 2.21 10.04
CA ASP A 249 -15.93 1.64 11.38
C ASP A 249 -15.69 0.13 11.34
N ARG A 250 -16.21 -0.56 10.33
CA ARG A 250 -15.93 -1.98 10.10
C ARG A 250 -14.44 -2.28 9.91
N LEU A 251 -13.66 -1.31 9.41
CA LEU A 251 -12.22 -1.47 9.21
C LEU A 251 -11.38 -1.36 10.49
N ARG A 252 -11.98 -1.03 11.63
CA ARG A 252 -11.29 -0.88 12.93
C ARG A 252 -11.97 -1.62 14.07
N THR A 253 -13.01 -2.40 13.78
CA THR A 253 -13.78 -3.15 14.78
C THR A 253 -13.73 -4.65 14.50
N GLY A 254 -14.20 -5.45 15.45
CA GLY A 254 -14.26 -6.91 15.31
C GLY A 254 -12.89 -7.53 15.09
N MET A 255 -12.76 -8.32 14.02
CA MET A 255 -11.50 -8.97 13.62
C MET A 255 -10.43 -7.98 13.14
N PHE A 256 -10.82 -6.78 12.71
CA PHE A 256 -9.92 -5.72 12.26
C PHE A 256 -9.48 -4.77 13.37
N SER A 257 -9.88 -5.02 14.63
CA SER A 257 -9.47 -4.18 15.75
C SER A 257 -7.98 -4.31 16.03
N VAL A 258 -7.26 -3.18 15.99
CA VAL A 258 -5.82 -3.11 16.30
C VAL A 258 -5.50 -3.72 17.66
N PHE A 259 -6.41 -3.59 18.64
CA PHE A 259 -6.22 -4.07 20.01
C PHE A 259 -6.25 -5.61 20.15
N ARG A 260 -6.74 -6.31 19.13
CA ARG A 260 -6.80 -7.78 19.08
C ARG A 260 -5.67 -8.39 18.24
N ASN A 261 -4.91 -7.56 17.54
CA ASN A 261 -4.00 -7.99 16.48
C ASN A 261 -2.52 -7.67 16.76
N PHE A 262 -2.17 -7.39 18.03
CA PHE A 262 -0.77 -7.38 18.42
C PHE A 262 -0.21 -8.78 18.39
N ALA A 263 0.89 -8.98 17.66
CA ALA A 263 1.62 -10.23 17.70
C ALA A 263 2.48 -10.30 18.98
N PRO A 264 2.70 -11.50 19.56
CA PRO A 264 3.68 -11.70 20.61
C PRO A 264 5.07 -11.22 20.18
N PHE A 265 5.79 -10.55 21.08
CA PHE A 265 7.06 -9.91 20.73
C PHE A 265 8.11 -10.89 20.21
N GLU A 266 8.13 -12.10 20.74
CA GLU A 266 9.03 -13.18 20.33
C GLU A 266 8.83 -13.61 18.88
N GLU A 267 7.62 -13.50 18.34
CA GLU A 267 7.33 -13.89 16.95
C GLU A 267 8.02 -12.99 15.92
N TYR A 268 8.42 -11.77 16.29
CA TYR A 268 9.22 -10.92 15.42
C TYR A 268 10.67 -11.43 15.23
N PHE A 269 11.15 -12.26 16.16
CA PHE A 269 12.49 -12.85 16.12
C PHE A 269 12.48 -14.31 15.71
N TYR A 270 11.47 -15.05 16.13
CA TYR A 270 11.36 -16.47 15.90
C TYR A 270 9.91 -16.88 15.69
N ASP A 271 9.54 -17.17 14.46
CA ASP A 271 8.27 -17.78 14.16
C ASP A 271 8.34 -19.28 14.43
N ARG A 272 7.44 -19.78 15.26
CA ARG A 272 7.21 -21.20 15.41
C ARG A 272 6.61 -21.70 14.10
N LEU A 273 7.41 -22.37 13.29
CA LEU A 273 7.09 -22.94 11.98
C LEU A 273 5.57 -23.19 11.78
N GLY A 274 4.88 -22.25 11.15
CA GLY A 274 3.49 -22.41 10.73
C GLY A 274 2.41 -22.08 11.75
N GLY A 275 2.71 -21.39 12.82
CA GLY A 275 1.73 -21.15 13.87
C GLY A 275 1.73 -19.78 14.50
N SER A 276 1.36 -18.73 13.77
CA SER A 276 0.78 -17.56 14.42
C SER A 276 -0.57 -17.97 15.00
N THR A 277 -0.77 -17.74 16.30
CA THR A 277 -2.03 -17.98 17.02
C THR A 277 -3.14 -17.00 16.61
N SER A 278 -2.90 -16.08 15.68
CA SER A 278 -3.95 -15.32 15.02
C SER A 278 -4.73 -16.27 14.11
N SER A 279 -6.04 -16.13 14.08
CA SER A 279 -7.04 -16.97 13.39
C SER A 279 -6.82 -17.19 11.88
N THR A 280 -5.70 -16.79 11.34
CA THR A 280 -5.24 -16.98 9.95
C THR A 280 -3.95 -17.78 9.99
N ALA A 281 -4.09 -19.06 10.19
CA ALA A 281 -3.06 -20.06 10.32
C ALA A 281 -2.06 -20.06 9.17
N VAL A 282 -1.03 -19.30 9.16
CA VAL A 282 0.19 -19.45 8.32
C VAL A 282 0.94 -18.11 8.10
N LEU A 283 0.53 -17.01 8.73
CA LEU A 283 1.27 -15.75 8.62
C LEU A 283 2.50 -15.76 9.51
N SER A 284 3.67 -15.63 8.89
CA SER A 284 4.89 -15.34 9.61
C SER A 284 5.09 -13.83 9.73
N VAL A 285 5.19 -13.34 10.97
CA VAL A 285 5.54 -11.95 11.28
C VAL A 285 7.02 -11.79 11.63
N GLU A 286 7.83 -12.81 11.37
CA GLU A 286 9.26 -12.79 11.60
C GLU A 286 9.97 -11.77 10.69
N ILE A 287 10.77 -10.87 11.27
CA ILE A 287 11.57 -9.89 10.54
C ILE A 287 12.58 -10.61 9.62
N GLY A 288 13.20 -11.67 10.16
CA GLY A 288 14.18 -12.50 9.47
C GLY A 288 15.17 -13.08 10.47
N ARG A 289 15.04 -14.38 10.75
CA ARG A 289 15.69 -15.08 11.85
C ARG A 289 17.19 -14.79 11.96
N VAL A 290 17.94 -15.05 10.90
CA VAL A 290 19.41 -14.95 10.93
C VAL A 290 19.84 -13.50 10.89
N PHE A 291 19.40 -12.72 9.93
CA PHE A 291 19.87 -11.35 9.78
C PHE A 291 19.41 -10.44 10.92
N ASN A 292 18.22 -10.65 11.49
CA ASN A 292 17.73 -9.88 12.62
C ASN A 292 18.49 -10.23 13.91
N THR A 293 18.76 -11.52 14.15
CA THR A 293 19.61 -11.95 15.27
C THR A 293 21.01 -11.35 15.15
N LEU A 294 21.61 -11.41 13.96
CA LEU A 294 22.91 -10.79 13.71
C LEU A 294 22.86 -9.27 13.86
N ALA A 295 21.75 -8.60 13.49
CA ALA A 295 21.57 -7.17 13.70
C ALA A 295 21.58 -6.82 15.19
N VAL A 296 20.84 -7.55 16.01
CA VAL A 296 20.78 -7.35 17.47
C VAL A 296 22.14 -7.63 18.11
N VAL A 297 22.78 -8.75 17.79
CA VAL A 297 24.11 -9.11 18.34
C VAL A 297 25.18 -8.12 17.93
N SER A 298 25.23 -7.73 16.64
CA SER A 298 26.22 -6.76 16.17
C SER A 298 25.97 -5.36 16.73
N PHE A 299 24.72 -4.96 16.92
CA PHE A 299 24.36 -3.70 17.58
C PHE A 299 24.80 -3.71 19.05
N ALA A 300 24.54 -4.79 19.79
CA ALA A 300 24.99 -4.93 21.17
C ALA A 300 26.52 -4.89 21.27
N ALA A 301 27.23 -5.53 20.34
CA ALA A 301 28.68 -5.46 20.25
C ALA A 301 29.20 -4.04 19.98
N VAL A 302 28.53 -3.29 19.11
CA VAL A 302 28.83 -1.85 18.87
C VAL A 302 28.59 -1.03 20.13
N ALA A 303 27.46 -1.21 20.81
CA ALA A 303 27.15 -0.49 22.05
C ALA A 303 28.20 -0.78 23.15
N LEU A 304 28.60 -2.04 23.31
CA LEU A 304 29.65 -2.42 24.25
C LEU A 304 31.01 -1.85 23.88
N ALA A 305 31.37 -1.87 22.58
CA ALA A 305 32.61 -1.29 22.09
C ALA A 305 32.63 0.25 22.26
N PHE A 306 31.47 0.89 22.08
CA PHE A 306 31.29 2.32 22.35
C PHE A 306 31.52 2.64 23.84
N ALA A 307 30.86 1.91 24.74
CA ALA A 307 31.01 2.09 26.19
C ALA A 307 32.44 1.89 26.67
N ARG A 308 33.23 1.05 25.97
CA ARG A 308 34.64 0.80 26.26
C ARG A 308 35.62 1.73 25.50
N GLY A 309 35.14 2.73 24.78
CA GLY A 309 35.96 3.64 23.99
C GLY A 309 36.76 2.98 22.86
N ARG A 310 36.31 1.81 22.38
CA ARG A 310 37.01 0.98 21.37
C ARG A 310 36.54 1.17 19.94
N LEU A 311 35.57 2.08 19.71
CA LEU A 311 35.11 2.42 18.37
C LEU A 311 35.96 3.50 17.71
N SER A 312 36.02 3.43 16.36
CA SER A 312 36.56 4.52 15.55
C SER A 312 35.68 5.77 15.69
N ALA A 313 36.16 6.75 16.48
CA ALA A 313 35.44 8.00 16.73
C ALA A 313 35.19 8.80 15.44
N ALA A 314 36.14 8.74 14.48
CA ALA A 314 35.96 9.40 13.18
C ALA A 314 34.85 8.77 12.37
N ARG A 315 34.85 7.43 12.22
CA ARG A 315 33.82 6.70 11.48
C ARG A 315 32.43 6.84 12.12
N PHE A 316 32.36 6.75 13.46
CA PHE A 316 31.11 6.94 14.18
C PHE A 316 30.52 8.34 13.96
N ARG A 317 31.34 9.39 14.00
CA ARG A 317 30.90 10.77 13.74
C ARG A 317 30.37 10.96 12.33
N GLU A 318 31.02 10.38 11.34
CA GLU A 318 30.57 10.38 9.94
C GLU A 318 29.17 9.72 9.79
N MET A 319 28.98 8.57 10.44
CA MET A 319 27.77 7.77 10.35
C MET A 319 26.66 8.20 11.32
N ARG A 320 26.93 9.11 12.26
CA ARG A 320 26.01 9.53 13.31
C ARG A 320 24.61 9.90 12.80
N PRO A 321 24.43 10.66 11.69
CA PRO A 321 23.11 10.96 11.16
C PRO A 321 22.35 9.72 10.69
N ALA A 322 23.03 8.76 10.07
CA ALA A 322 22.43 7.50 9.64
C ALA A 322 22.03 6.64 10.85
N TRP A 323 22.89 6.53 11.85
CA TRP A 323 22.61 5.79 13.08
C TRP A 323 21.35 6.31 13.80
N LEU A 324 21.26 7.62 14.02
CA LEU A 324 20.10 8.20 14.71
C LEU A 324 18.80 8.01 13.93
N LEU A 325 18.87 8.16 12.59
CA LEU A 325 17.69 7.90 11.75
C LEU A 325 17.27 6.43 11.86
N VAL A 326 18.18 5.49 11.68
CA VAL A 326 17.87 4.06 11.60
C VAL A 326 17.46 3.50 12.96
N ILE A 327 18.15 3.86 14.05
CA ILE A 327 17.78 3.42 15.40
C ILE A 327 16.45 4.03 15.81
N GLY A 328 16.22 5.32 15.56
CA GLY A 328 14.92 5.95 15.81
C GLY A 328 13.80 5.23 15.09
N TRP A 329 14.02 4.85 13.83
CA TRP A 329 13.03 4.07 13.08
C TRP A 329 12.82 2.67 13.65
N ALA A 330 13.89 1.93 13.93
CA ALA A 330 13.79 0.61 14.52
C ALA A 330 13.01 0.63 15.84
N VAL A 331 13.37 1.55 16.73
CA VAL A 331 12.71 1.68 18.05
C VAL A 331 11.25 2.09 17.88
N CYS A 332 10.95 3.14 17.11
CA CYS A 332 9.57 3.60 16.94
C CYS A 332 8.71 2.54 16.24
N SER A 333 9.20 1.90 15.19
CA SER A 333 8.42 0.89 14.46
C SER A 333 8.16 -0.34 15.34
N LEU A 334 9.12 -0.82 16.10
CA LEU A 334 8.94 -1.94 17.03
C LEU A 334 8.02 -1.57 18.19
N ALA A 335 8.19 -0.39 18.80
CA ALA A 335 7.31 0.06 19.87
C ALA A 335 5.84 0.13 19.41
N LEU A 336 5.58 0.65 18.20
CA LEU A 336 4.24 0.74 17.63
C LEU A 336 3.61 -0.64 17.33
N GLN A 337 4.41 -1.68 17.21
CA GLN A 337 3.95 -3.05 16.99
C GLN A 337 3.62 -3.81 18.29
N THR A 338 3.90 -3.23 19.44
CA THR A 338 3.68 -3.86 20.75
C THR A 338 2.50 -3.25 21.50
N PRO A 339 1.91 -3.96 22.48
CA PRO A 339 0.85 -3.44 23.35
C PRO A 339 1.22 -2.14 24.09
N LEU A 340 2.51 -1.80 24.20
CA LEU A 340 2.98 -0.53 24.77
C LEU A 340 2.41 0.68 24.03
N SER A 341 2.09 0.55 22.75
CA SER A 341 1.49 1.61 21.94
C SER A 341 -0.03 1.74 22.08
N THR A 342 -0.69 0.90 22.88
CA THR A 342 -2.14 0.96 23.12
C THR A 342 -2.64 2.35 23.50
N PRO A 343 -1.99 3.12 24.41
CA PRO A 343 -2.44 4.48 24.70
C PRO A 343 -2.44 5.39 23.49
N LEU A 344 -1.44 5.28 22.62
CA LEU A 344 -1.34 6.08 21.39
C LEU A 344 -2.46 5.71 20.40
N TYR A 345 -2.74 4.42 20.22
CA TYR A 345 -3.84 3.98 19.35
C TYR A 345 -5.22 4.44 19.87
N ARG A 346 -5.40 4.55 21.20
CA ARG A 346 -6.62 5.11 21.80
C ARG A 346 -6.72 6.62 21.62
N LEU A 347 -5.60 7.33 21.79
CA LEU A 347 -5.54 8.80 21.69
C LEU A 347 -5.73 9.29 20.25
N VAL A 348 -5.28 8.51 19.25
CA VAL A 348 -5.28 8.90 17.83
C VAL A 348 -6.08 7.87 17.00
N PRO A 349 -7.44 7.90 17.04
CA PRO A 349 -8.27 6.89 16.39
C PRO A 349 -7.96 6.63 14.90
N PRO A 350 -7.56 7.63 14.08
CA PRO A 350 -7.22 7.37 12.68
C PRO A 350 -6.09 6.36 12.46
N ILE A 351 -5.14 6.21 13.40
CA ILE A 351 -4.07 5.22 13.23
C ILE A 351 -4.55 3.78 13.47
N GLN A 352 -5.74 3.57 14.05
CA GLN A 352 -6.34 2.25 14.21
C GLN A 352 -6.68 1.58 12.87
N PHE A 353 -6.79 2.35 11.78
CA PHE A 353 -6.97 1.79 10.42
C PHE A 353 -5.79 0.95 9.94
N ILE A 354 -4.68 0.91 10.66
CA ILE A 354 -3.61 -0.09 10.43
C ILE A 354 -4.12 -1.52 10.62
N GLN A 355 -5.13 -1.72 11.49
CA GLN A 355 -5.79 -3.00 11.80
C GLN A 355 -4.85 -4.01 12.49
N PHE A 356 -3.69 -4.23 11.92
CA PHE A 356 -2.69 -5.20 12.32
C PHE A 356 -1.36 -4.48 12.55
N PRO A 357 -0.93 -4.25 13.82
CA PRO A 357 0.31 -3.51 14.12
C PRO A 357 1.55 -4.11 13.46
N TRP A 358 1.60 -5.43 13.27
CA TRP A 358 2.70 -6.11 12.58
C TRP A 358 2.86 -5.69 11.11
N ARG A 359 1.90 -5.01 10.48
CA ARG A 359 2.10 -4.35 9.16
C ARG A 359 3.24 -3.33 9.16
N LEU A 360 3.62 -2.82 10.34
CA LEU A 360 4.78 -1.95 10.48
C LEU A 360 6.12 -2.67 10.28
N LEU A 361 6.11 -3.98 10.03
CA LEU A 361 7.26 -4.73 9.50
C LEU A 361 7.78 -4.14 8.18
N VAL A 362 6.96 -3.42 7.43
CA VAL A 362 7.41 -2.61 6.28
C VAL A 362 8.53 -1.62 6.65
N PHE A 363 8.61 -1.22 7.92
CA PHE A 363 9.65 -0.33 8.45
C PHE A 363 10.72 -1.08 9.24
N SER A 364 10.32 -2.02 10.12
CA SER A 364 11.25 -2.74 10.99
C SER A 364 12.17 -3.66 10.21
N THR A 365 11.70 -4.30 9.14
CA THR A 365 12.54 -5.17 8.31
C THR A 365 13.68 -4.42 7.62
N PRO A 366 13.45 -3.32 6.88
CA PRO A 366 14.53 -2.51 6.34
C PRO A 366 15.43 -1.93 7.43
N ALA A 367 14.86 -1.48 8.55
CA ALA A 367 15.65 -0.93 9.65
C ALA A 367 16.61 -1.97 10.24
N SER A 368 16.16 -3.22 10.44
CA SER A 368 17.01 -4.32 10.92
C SER A 368 18.17 -4.59 9.96
N ILE A 369 17.93 -4.62 8.65
CA ILE A 369 18.98 -4.78 7.63
C ILE A 369 19.98 -3.63 7.69
N LEU A 370 19.50 -2.39 7.84
CA LEU A 370 20.34 -1.20 7.96
C LEU A 370 21.17 -1.23 9.24
N VAL A 371 20.57 -1.62 10.38
CA VAL A 371 21.30 -1.79 11.67
C VAL A 371 22.40 -2.83 11.51
N LEU A 372 22.14 -3.97 10.90
CA LEU A 372 23.12 -5.00 10.64
C LEU A 372 24.31 -4.45 9.84
N CYS A 373 24.03 -3.87 8.67
CA CYS A 373 25.08 -3.36 7.78
C CYS A 373 25.91 -2.23 8.42
N LEU A 374 25.25 -1.28 9.13
CA LEU A 374 25.90 -0.19 9.83
C LEU A 374 26.78 -0.69 10.98
N SER A 375 26.29 -1.69 11.74
CA SER A 375 27.03 -2.27 12.86
C SER A 375 28.29 -2.98 12.38
N LEU A 376 28.17 -3.82 11.36
CA LEU A 376 29.30 -4.57 10.81
C LEU A 376 30.35 -3.64 10.18
N ASP A 377 29.93 -2.61 9.42
CA ASP A 377 30.86 -1.62 8.84
C ASP A 377 31.61 -0.85 9.92
N LEU A 378 30.93 -0.41 10.98
CA LEU A 378 31.57 0.30 12.08
C LEU A 378 32.54 -0.60 12.87
N MET A 379 32.19 -1.87 13.08
CA MET A 379 33.09 -2.86 13.70
C MET A 379 34.31 -3.14 12.82
N GLU A 380 34.13 -3.27 11.50
CA GLU A 380 35.22 -3.46 10.54
C GLU A 380 36.18 -2.27 10.55
N ALA A 381 35.66 -1.04 10.58
CA ALA A 381 36.44 0.18 10.65
C ALA A 381 37.21 0.35 11.99
N SER A 382 36.71 -0.27 13.06
CA SER A 382 37.28 -0.19 14.40
C SER A 382 38.27 -1.32 14.71
N ARG A 383 38.36 -2.34 13.86
CA ARG A 383 39.23 -3.52 14.03
C ARG A 383 40.20 -3.64 12.87
N PRO A 384 41.51 -3.41 13.10
CA PRO A 384 42.51 -3.46 12.03
C PRO A 384 42.87 -4.87 11.57
N LEU A 385 42.55 -5.93 12.38
CA LEU A 385 42.93 -7.30 12.08
C LEU A 385 42.18 -7.84 10.85
N PRO A 386 42.92 -8.32 9.81
CA PRO A 386 42.30 -8.87 8.60
C PRO A 386 41.35 -10.04 8.88
N SER A 387 41.68 -10.90 9.83
CA SER A 387 40.83 -12.05 10.24
C SER A 387 39.45 -11.63 10.77
N VAL A 388 39.41 -10.57 11.57
CA VAL A 388 38.13 -10.04 12.09
C VAL A 388 37.29 -9.45 10.97
N ARG A 389 37.89 -8.71 10.04
CA ARG A 389 37.20 -8.17 8.87
C ARG A 389 36.60 -9.29 7.99
N SER A 390 37.39 -10.33 7.74
CA SER A 390 36.96 -11.49 6.99
C SER A 390 35.80 -12.21 7.69
N ALA A 391 35.84 -12.37 9.01
CA ALA A 391 34.77 -12.98 9.79
C ALA A 391 33.47 -12.18 9.75
N LEU A 392 33.53 -10.84 9.86
CA LEU A 392 32.35 -9.96 9.77
C LEU A 392 31.70 -10.02 8.38
N ARG A 393 32.50 -10.02 7.32
CA ARG A 393 32.01 -10.17 5.93
C ARG A 393 31.44 -11.57 5.69
N ALA A 394 32.06 -12.61 6.25
CA ALA A 394 31.54 -13.97 6.18
C ALA A 394 30.19 -14.11 6.90
N ALA A 395 30.02 -13.48 8.06
CA ALA A 395 28.74 -13.44 8.76
C ALA A 395 27.63 -12.76 7.94
N LEU A 396 27.95 -11.64 7.29
CA LEU A 396 27.01 -10.96 6.38
C LEU A 396 26.66 -11.84 5.17
N LEU A 397 27.65 -12.47 4.56
CA LEU A 397 27.45 -13.36 3.42
C LEU A 397 26.63 -14.60 3.83
N PHE A 398 26.92 -15.16 5.00
CA PHE A 398 26.11 -16.27 5.57
C PHE A 398 24.65 -15.86 5.74
N ALA A 399 24.38 -14.66 6.29
CA ALA A 399 23.00 -14.16 6.42
C ALA A 399 22.30 -14.04 5.06
N VAL A 400 23.00 -13.53 4.03
CA VAL A 400 22.49 -13.44 2.67
C VAL A 400 22.20 -14.82 2.09
N LEU A 401 23.17 -15.73 2.15
CA LEU A 401 23.02 -17.09 1.60
C LEU A 401 21.90 -17.87 2.29
N PHE A 402 21.83 -17.75 3.61
CA PHE A 402 20.73 -18.35 4.38
C PHE A 402 19.38 -17.78 3.94
N GLN A 403 19.27 -16.45 3.80
CA GLN A 403 18.02 -15.80 3.44
C GLN A 403 17.61 -16.14 2.00
N VAL A 404 18.56 -16.22 1.07
CA VAL A 404 18.33 -16.67 -0.30
C VAL A 404 17.83 -18.12 -0.31
N TRP A 405 18.54 -19.01 0.38
CA TRP A 405 18.16 -20.44 0.51
C TRP A 405 16.75 -20.58 1.10
N TYR A 406 16.48 -19.87 2.19
CA TYR A 406 15.19 -19.89 2.86
C TYR A 406 14.08 -19.32 1.98
N GLY A 407 14.30 -18.18 1.32
CA GLY A 407 13.31 -17.53 0.46
C GLY A 407 13.00 -18.34 -0.81
N VAL A 408 14.03 -18.89 -1.47
CA VAL A 408 13.84 -19.74 -2.66
C VAL A 408 13.31 -21.12 -2.29
N GLY A 409 13.71 -21.64 -1.13
CA GLY A 409 13.30 -22.96 -0.62
C GLY A 409 11.83 -23.04 -0.21
N ARG A 410 11.18 -21.93 0.11
CA ARG A 410 9.77 -21.91 0.52
C ARG A 410 8.86 -22.35 -0.63
N PRO A 411 8.10 -23.46 -0.48
CA PRO A 411 7.07 -23.78 -1.43
C PRO A 411 5.96 -22.71 -1.33
N PRO A 412 5.31 -22.33 -2.44
CA PRO A 412 4.02 -21.69 -2.35
C PRO A 412 3.10 -22.65 -1.59
N THR A 413 2.55 -22.18 -0.46
CA THR A 413 1.71 -23.00 0.43
C THR A 413 0.30 -23.08 -0.12
N GLY A 414 -0.33 -24.27 0.01
CA GLY A 414 -1.73 -24.47 -0.27
C GLY A 414 -2.08 -24.72 -1.74
N ARG A 415 -3.33 -24.47 -2.05
CA ARG A 415 -3.93 -24.59 -3.39
C ARG A 415 -3.35 -23.51 -4.32
N VAL A 416 -3.33 -23.82 -5.60
CA VAL A 416 -3.02 -22.85 -6.66
C VAL A 416 -4.32 -22.56 -7.41
N PHE A 417 -4.72 -21.29 -7.46
CA PHE A 417 -5.75 -20.85 -8.38
C PHE A 417 -5.21 -20.97 -9.80
N SER A 418 -5.86 -21.74 -10.65
CA SER A 418 -5.55 -21.81 -12.06
C SER A 418 -5.85 -20.47 -12.76
N VAL A 419 -5.23 -20.23 -13.90
CA VAL A 419 -5.55 -19.05 -14.71
C VAL A 419 -7.05 -19.00 -15.04
N LYS A 420 -7.66 -20.16 -15.36
CA LYS A 420 -9.10 -20.26 -15.64
C LYS A 420 -9.98 -19.85 -14.46
N GLU A 421 -9.62 -20.24 -13.24
CA GLU A 421 -10.36 -19.84 -12.03
C GLU A 421 -10.26 -18.33 -11.78
N ILE A 422 -9.06 -17.77 -11.97
CA ILE A 422 -8.85 -16.32 -11.86
C ILE A 422 -9.69 -15.60 -12.92
N GLU A 423 -9.57 -15.97 -14.19
CA GLU A 423 -10.34 -15.36 -15.30
C GLU A 423 -11.84 -15.47 -15.10
N ALA A 424 -12.35 -16.63 -14.65
CA ALA A 424 -13.75 -16.81 -14.31
C ALA A 424 -14.21 -15.87 -13.19
N SER A 425 -13.32 -15.46 -12.28
CA SER A 425 -13.63 -14.49 -11.23
C SER A 425 -13.66 -13.04 -11.70
N LEU A 426 -13.15 -12.76 -12.90
CA LEU A 426 -13.06 -11.41 -13.49
C LEU A 426 -14.24 -11.05 -14.40
N THR A 427 -15.23 -11.95 -14.55
CA THR A 427 -16.47 -11.64 -15.29
C THR A 427 -17.26 -10.55 -14.60
N THR A 428 -18.08 -9.83 -15.36
CA THR A 428 -18.89 -8.72 -14.84
C THR A 428 -19.75 -9.15 -13.65
N ASP A 429 -20.45 -10.29 -13.75
CA ASP A 429 -21.31 -10.80 -12.69
C ASP A 429 -20.53 -11.12 -11.41
N ARG A 430 -19.34 -11.72 -11.55
CA ARG A 430 -18.47 -12.04 -10.42
C ARG A 430 -17.88 -10.79 -9.78
N LEU A 431 -17.47 -9.82 -10.58
CA LEU A 431 -17.01 -8.52 -10.08
C LEU A 431 -18.14 -7.78 -9.37
N ALA A 432 -19.34 -7.76 -9.96
CA ALA A 432 -20.52 -7.15 -9.35
C ALA A 432 -20.85 -7.81 -8.01
N ALA A 433 -20.78 -9.13 -7.90
CA ALA A 433 -21.02 -9.87 -6.65
C ALA A 433 -19.91 -9.66 -5.59
N THR A 434 -18.78 -9.02 -5.93
CA THR A 434 -17.68 -8.82 -4.99
C THR A 434 -18.06 -7.83 -3.90
N THR A 435 -17.92 -8.24 -2.65
CA THR A 435 -18.02 -7.37 -1.48
C THR A 435 -16.63 -6.93 -1.06
N VAL A 436 -16.38 -5.62 -1.08
CA VAL A 436 -15.06 -5.08 -0.75
C VAL A 436 -14.97 -4.80 0.76
N PHE A 437 -13.96 -5.38 1.44
CA PHE A 437 -13.70 -5.17 2.87
C PHE A 437 -14.94 -5.32 3.77
N SER A 438 -15.66 -6.42 3.62
CA SER A 438 -16.86 -6.72 4.42
C SER A 438 -17.93 -5.61 4.35
N GLY A 439 -17.93 -4.83 3.26
CA GLY A 439 -18.91 -3.76 3.04
C GLY A 439 -18.56 -2.42 3.70
N ALA A 440 -17.30 -2.19 4.09
CA ALA A 440 -16.87 -0.93 4.69
C ALA A 440 -17.08 0.30 3.80
N PHE A 441 -17.13 0.12 2.49
CA PHE A 441 -17.36 1.20 1.52
C PHE A 441 -18.83 1.32 1.06
N ARG A 442 -19.75 0.72 1.80
CA ARG A 442 -21.21 0.95 1.64
C ARG A 442 -21.64 2.22 2.35
N PRO A 443 -22.78 2.80 1.97
CA PRO A 443 -23.42 3.83 2.78
C PRO A 443 -23.62 3.36 4.22
N ARG A 444 -23.45 4.26 5.18
CA ARG A 444 -23.56 3.93 6.60
C ARG A 444 -24.94 3.36 6.95
N GLY A 445 -24.96 2.26 7.70
CA GLY A 445 -26.20 1.62 8.14
C GLY A 445 -26.90 0.78 7.08
N VAL A 446 -26.38 0.70 5.85
CA VAL A 446 -27.02 -0.07 4.77
C VAL A 446 -26.56 -1.53 4.82
N THR A 447 -27.53 -2.44 4.94
CA THR A 447 -27.32 -3.87 4.71
C THR A 447 -27.35 -4.12 3.20
N LEU A 448 -26.45 -4.96 2.69
CA LEU A 448 -26.40 -5.26 1.26
C LEU A 448 -27.70 -5.98 0.83
N PRO A 449 -28.52 -5.36 -0.03
CA PRO A 449 -29.71 -6.02 -0.54
C PRO A 449 -29.35 -7.13 -1.53
N ALA A 450 -30.31 -8.00 -1.80
CA ALA A 450 -30.20 -8.97 -2.89
C ALA A 450 -29.98 -8.25 -4.24
N PRO A 451 -29.32 -8.89 -5.22
CA PRO A 451 -29.15 -8.31 -6.55
C PRO A 451 -30.50 -7.91 -7.15
N ARG A 452 -30.57 -6.72 -7.74
CA ARG A 452 -31.76 -6.16 -8.39
C ARG A 452 -31.42 -5.67 -9.78
N PRO A 453 -32.41 -5.56 -10.68
CA PRO A 453 -32.19 -4.88 -11.96
C PRO A 453 -31.63 -3.49 -11.76
N LEU A 454 -30.76 -3.02 -12.67
CA LEU A 454 -30.15 -1.69 -12.58
C LEU A 454 -31.18 -0.56 -12.54
N LEU A 455 -32.29 -0.74 -13.25
CA LEU A 455 -33.42 0.19 -13.25
C LEU A 455 -34.69 -0.52 -12.78
N GLU A 456 -35.41 0.12 -11.85
CA GLU A 456 -36.76 -0.24 -11.45
C GLU A 456 -37.63 0.99 -11.63
N ALA A 457 -38.71 0.84 -12.41
CA ALA A 457 -39.63 1.93 -12.71
C ALA A 457 -41.06 1.56 -12.23
N THR A 458 -41.67 2.48 -11.48
CA THR A 458 -43.08 2.38 -11.05
C THR A 458 -43.82 3.59 -11.57
N GLY A 459 -44.84 3.39 -12.39
CA GLY A 459 -45.56 4.49 -13.03
C GLY A 459 -44.70 5.33 -14.00
N CYS A 460 -43.58 4.78 -14.45
CA CYS A 460 -42.67 5.39 -15.43
C CYS A 460 -42.33 4.40 -16.53
N VAL A 461 -42.19 4.87 -17.77
CA VAL A 461 -41.71 4.08 -18.91
C VAL A 461 -40.45 4.70 -19.45
N VAL A 462 -39.33 3.98 -19.42
CA VAL A 462 -38.09 4.39 -20.05
C VAL A 462 -38.23 4.19 -21.56
N ARG A 463 -38.27 5.29 -22.31
CA ARG A 463 -38.40 5.29 -23.77
C ARG A 463 -37.09 5.09 -24.49
N ARG A 464 -36.01 5.67 -23.95
CA ARG A 464 -34.69 5.62 -24.55
C ARG A 464 -33.63 5.75 -23.49
N ALA A 465 -32.57 4.97 -23.59
CA ALA A 465 -31.31 5.15 -22.90
C ALA A 465 -30.20 5.32 -23.95
N SER A 466 -29.36 6.34 -23.82
CA SER A 466 -28.25 6.59 -24.75
C SER A 466 -26.99 6.99 -23.99
N PRO A 467 -25.93 6.20 -24.06
CA PRO A 467 -25.91 4.81 -24.54
C PRO A 467 -26.80 3.87 -23.69
N GLU A 468 -26.93 2.61 -24.09
CA GLU A 468 -27.69 1.63 -23.31
C GLU A 468 -27.17 1.54 -21.88
N LEU A 469 -28.08 1.65 -20.91
CA LEU A 469 -27.72 1.68 -19.51
C LEU A 469 -27.56 0.26 -18.96
N THR A 470 -26.32 -0.19 -18.91
CA THR A 470 -25.90 -1.47 -18.32
C THR A 470 -24.91 -1.23 -17.19
N ILE A 471 -24.67 -2.22 -16.33
CA ILE A 471 -23.64 -2.14 -15.29
C ILE A 471 -22.26 -1.95 -15.92
N GLU A 472 -22.00 -2.64 -17.03
CA GLU A 472 -20.76 -2.47 -17.81
C GLU A 472 -20.67 -1.07 -18.41
N GLY A 473 -21.75 -0.59 -19.04
CA GLY A 473 -21.80 0.75 -19.57
C GLY A 473 -21.55 1.82 -18.51
N LEU A 474 -22.08 1.69 -17.29
CA LEU A 474 -21.78 2.61 -16.18
C LEU A 474 -20.29 2.61 -15.80
N ALA A 475 -19.60 1.47 -15.95
CA ALA A 475 -18.14 1.43 -15.73
C ALA A 475 -17.38 2.15 -16.84
N ASP A 476 -17.88 2.11 -18.06
CA ASP A 476 -17.18 2.44 -19.29
C ASP A 476 -17.47 3.87 -19.77
N VAL A 477 -18.71 4.30 -19.67
CA VAL A 477 -19.19 5.58 -20.23
C VAL A 477 -19.26 6.67 -19.16
N GLY A 478 -18.86 7.88 -19.53
CA GLY A 478 -18.83 9.04 -18.62
C GLY A 478 -20.20 9.66 -18.36
N GLU A 479 -21.14 9.49 -19.28
CA GLU A 479 -22.47 10.13 -19.24
C GLU A 479 -23.53 9.25 -19.89
N PHE A 480 -24.69 9.14 -19.25
CA PHE A 480 -25.88 8.48 -19.76
C PHE A 480 -27.06 9.45 -19.79
N ARG A 481 -27.90 9.35 -20.82
CA ARG A 481 -29.13 10.11 -20.93
C ARG A 481 -30.31 9.15 -21.03
N LEU A 482 -31.26 9.31 -20.13
CA LEU A 482 -32.50 8.53 -20.08
C LEU A 482 -33.65 9.46 -20.41
N THR A 483 -34.42 9.12 -21.43
CA THR A 483 -35.74 9.76 -21.69
C THR A 483 -36.85 8.85 -21.17
N LEU A 484 -37.72 9.39 -20.35
CA LEU A 484 -38.85 8.62 -19.79
C LEU A 484 -40.15 9.42 -19.84
N ASP A 485 -41.23 8.70 -19.86
CA ASP A 485 -42.60 9.23 -19.65
C ASP A 485 -43.07 8.78 -18.28
N ALA A 486 -43.53 9.71 -17.45
CA ALA A 486 -43.97 9.47 -16.09
C ALA A 486 -45.43 9.81 -15.90
N ALA A 487 -46.17 8.91 -15.25
CA ALA A 487 -47.50 9.16 -14.71
C ALA A 487 -47.39 9.98 -13.39
N PRO A 488 -48.49 10.61 -12.93
CA PRO A 488 -48.52 11.23 -11.62
C PRO A 488 -48.13 10.23 -10.52
N GLY A 489 -47.18 10.60 -9.66
CA GLY A 489 -46.64 9.74 -8.59
C GLY A 489 -45.64 8.70 -9.06
N GLY A 490 -45.22 8.71 -10.33
CA GLY A 490 -44.22 7.80 -10.86
C GLY A 490 -42.86 7.96 -10.18
N ALA A 491 -42.10 6.87 -10.10
CA ALA A 491 -40.76 6.82 -9.53
C ALA A 491 -39.82 5.95 -10.37
N LEU A 492 -38.60 6.37 -10.51
CA LEU A 492 -37.49 5.60 -11.09
C LEU A 492 -36.42 5.38 -10.03
N VAL A 493 -36.08 4.13 -9.80
CA VAL A 493 -34.95 3.75 -8.94
C VAL A 493 -33.79 3.31 -9.84
N ILE A 494 -32.63 3.93 -9.62
CA ILE A 494 -31.37 3.46 -10.19
C ILE A 494 -30.66 2.71 -9.06
N ASN A 495 -30.54 1.41 -9.21
CA ASN A 495 -29.95 0.53 -8.20
C ASN A 495 -28.42 0.66 -8.14
N GLN A 496 -27.97 1.89 -7.94
CA GLN A 496 -26.61 2.28 -7.61
C GLN A 496 -26.62 3.07 -6.31
N PHE A 497 -25.69 2.80 -5.41
CA PHE A 497 -25.55 3.61 -4.20
C PHE A 497 -25.25 5.07 -4.55
N ALA A 498 -26.01 5.97 -3.95
CA ALA A 498 -25.75 7.39 -4.06
C ALA A 498 -24.34 7.69 -3.50
N ASN A 499 -23.51 8.31 -4.30
CA ASN A 499 -22.13 8.62 -3.91
C ASN A 499 -21.67 9.93 -4.57
N PRO A 500 -20.65 10.62 -4.03
CA PRO A 500 -20.24 11.93 -4.52
C PRO A 500 -19.65 11.93 -5.94
N PHE A 501 -19.29 10.76 -6.48
CA PHE A 501 -18.65 10.61 -7.79
C PHE A 501 -19.64 10.28 -8.91
N LEU A 502 -20.93 10.10 -8.59
CA LEU A 502 -22.01 9.89 -9.54
C LEU A 502 -23.03 11.02 -9.41
N LEU A 503 -23.00 11.95 -10.36
CA LEU A 503 -24.00 13.01 -10.46
C LEU A 503 -25.22 12.50 -11.17
N VAL A 504 -26.39 12.75 -10.59
CA VAL A 504 -27.68 12.64 -11.28
C VAL A 504 -28.24 14.03 -11.42
N SER A 505 -28.53 14.43 -12.64
CA SER A 505 -29.28 15.64 -12.94
C SER A 505 -30.47 15.27 -13.79
N ALA A 506 -31.59 15.96 -13.59
CA ALA A 506 -32.80 15.63 -14.29
C ALA A 506 -33.60 16.89 -14.58
N GLU A 507 -33.85 17.13 -15.86
CA GLU A 507 -34.80 18.15 -16.29
C GLU A 507 -36.22 17.61 -16.13
N GLY A 508 -37.11 18.44 -15.56
CA GLY A 508 -38.48 18.04 -15.33
C GLY A 508 -38.70 17.11 -14.13
N THR A 509 -37.73 16.91 -13.24
CA THR A 509 -37.91 16.12 -12.02
C THR A 509 -38.56 16.91 -10.89
N ALA A 510 -39.39 16.26 -10.09
CA ALA A 510 -39.92 16.83 -8.86
C ALA A 510 -38.87 16.76 -7.74
N SER A 511 -38.15 15.64 -7.62
CA SER A 511 -37.09 15.46 -6.62
C SER A 511 -36.13 14.32 -6.99
N ILE A 512 -34.86 14.43 -6.52
CA ILE A 512 -33.86 13.36 -6.49
C ILE A 512 -33.54 13.11 -5.03
N GLY A 513 -33.57 11.85 -4.62
CA GLY A 513 -33.27 11.41 -3.26
C GLY A 513 -32.68 10.01 -3.23
N THR A 514 -32.76 9.36 -2.08
CA THR A 514 -32.33 7.98 -1.91
C THR A 514 -33.47 7.10 -1.41
N THR A 515 -33.42 5.82 -1.77
CA THR A 515 -34.27 4.78 -1.19
C THR A 515 -33.83 4.45 0.23
N THR A 516 -34.59 3.65 0.95
CA THR A 516 -34.20 3.06 2.25
C THR A 516 -32.92 2.19 2.17
N TRP A 517 -32.57 1.75 0.96
CA TRP A 517 -31.37 0.97 0.67
C TRP A 517 -30.16 1.85 0.28
N GLY A 518 -30.31 3.19 0.30
CA GLY A 518 -29.25 4.12 -0.10
C GLY A 518 -29.03 4.22 -1.62
N THR A 519 -29.92 3.65 -2.45
CA THR A 519 -29.84 3.75 -3.91
C THR A 519 -30.54 5.02 -4.41
N ILE A 520 -30.23 5.43 -5.64
CA ILE A 520 -30.73 6.68 -6.23
C ILE A 520 -32.22 6.54 -6.55
N LEU A 521 -33.04 7.44 -5.98
CA LEU A 521 -34.47 7.54 -6.23
C LEU A 521 -34.78 8.85 -6.94
N ILE A 522 -35.47 8.78 -8.10
CA ILE A 522 -35.90 9.92 -8.89
C ILE A 522 -37.40 9.92 -8.96
N ARG A 523 -38.04 11.04 -8.62
CA ARG A 523 -39.48 11.26 -8.81
C ARG A 523 -39.67 12.31 -9.90
N PRO A 524 -39.88 11.88 -11.15
CA PRO A 524 -40.09 12.78 -12.26
C PRO A 524 -41.43 13.51 -12.14
N ARG A 525 -41.53 14.69 -12.74
CA ARG A 525 -42.83 15.30 -12.97
C ARG A 525 -43.63 14.50 -13.99
N PRO A 526 -44.98 14.53 -13.94
CA PRO A 526 -45.79 13.91 -14.97
C PRO A 526 -45.44 14.41 -16.36
N GLY A 527 -45.38 13.49 -17.34
CA GLY A 527 -44.99 13.77 -18.71
C GLY A 527 -43.57 13.34 -19.03
N ARG A 528 -43.00 13.92 -20.09
CA ARG A 528 -41.68 13.57 -20.61
C ARG A 528 -40.61 14.24 -19.79
N SER A 529 -39.61 13.46 -19.33
CA SER A 529 -38.47 13.92 -18.56
C SER A 529 -37.16 13.35 -19.13
N GLU A 530 -36.09 14.12 -19.02
CA GLU A 530 -34.74 13.67 -19.34
C GLU A 530 -33.89 13.59 -18.05
N ILE A 531 -33.24 12.45 -17.85
CA ILE A 531 -32.34 12.20 -16.73
C ILE A 531 -30.93 11.97 -17.27
N VAL A 532 -29.98 12.68 -16.70
CA VAL A 532 -28.57 12.57 -17.05
C VAL A 532 -27.80 12.01 -15.84
N LEU A 533 -27.15 10.88 -16.03
CA LEU A 533 -26.16 10.34 -15.08
C LEU A 533 -24.77 10.65 -15.61
N ARG A 534 -23.95 11.29 -14.78
CA ARG A 534 -22.60 11.68 -15.16
C ARG A 534 -21.60 11.35 -14.06
N ARG A 535 -20.43 10.81 -14.44
CA ARG A 535 -19.32 10.67 -13.49
C ARG A 535 -18.74 12.04 -13.15
N ARG A 536 -18.46 12.25 -11.85
CA ARG A 536 -17.75 13.44 -11.35
C ARG A 536 -16.28 13.10 -11.07
N GLY A 537 -15.37 14.01 -11.48
CA GLY A 537 -14.00 14.01 -11.03
C GLY A 537 -13.88 14.47 -9.57
N LEU A 538 -12.72 14.18 -8.93
CA LEU A 538 -12.49 14.46 -7.52
C LEU A 538 -12.73 15.94 -7.15
N LEU A 539 -12.16 16.88 -7.90
CA LEU A 539 -12.30 18.30 -7.59
C LEU A 539 -13.75 18.78 -7.70
N ALA A 540 -14.51 18.30 -8.68
CA ALA A 540 -15.92 18.61 -8.82
C ALA A 540 -16.77 18.03 -7.68
N ALA A 541 -16.48 16.81 -7.23
CA ALA A 541 -17.15 16.19 -6.09
C ALA A 541 -16.83 16.95 -4.78
N LEU A 542 -15.57 17.34 -4.55
CA LEU A 542 -15.17 18.13 -3.40
C LEU A 542 -15.87 19.51 -3.40
N ARG A 543 -15.88 20.19 -4.54
CA ARG A 543 -16.57 21.48 -4.67
C ARG A 543 -18.06 21.37 -4.36
N ALA A 544 -18.74 20.37 -4.90
CA ALA A 544 -20.15 20.14 -4.65
C ALA A 544 -20.43 19.90 -3.15
N ARG A 545 -19.62 19.08 -2.47
CA ARG A 545 -19.78 18.81 -1.03
C ARG A 545 -19.54 20.04 -0.16
N LEU A 546 -18.55 20.88 -0.51
CA LEU A 546 -18.21 22.07 0.25
C LEU A 546 -19.20 23.23 0.04
N LEU A 547 -19.76 23.37 -1.17
CA LEU A 547 -20.65 24.47 -1.53
C LEU A 547 -22.14 24.11 -1.46
N GLY A 548 -22.48 22.84 -1.13
CA GLY A 548 -23.87 22.38 -1.05
C GLY A 548 -24.57 22.32 -2.41
N SER A 549 -23.82 22.14 -3.51
CA SER A 549 -24.32 22.16 -4.90
C SER A 549 -24.34 20.80 -5.58
#